data_fd76b3bf2ec579eccbacc4ab66fe1c1f
#
_entry.id   fd76b3bf2ec579eccbacc4ab66fe1c1f
#
_cell.length_a   1.000
_cell.length_b   1.000
_cell.length_c   1.000
_cell.angle_alpha   90.00
_cell.angle_beta   90.00
_cell.angle_gamma   90.00
#
_symmetry.space_group_name_H-M   'P 1'
#
loop_
_entity.id
_entity.type
_entity.pdbx_description
1 polymer ?
#
loop_
_entity_poly.entity_id
_entity_poly.type
_entity_poly.pdbx_seq_one_letter_code
_entity_poly.pdbx_strand_id
1 'polypeptide(L)'
;MLDNNIDRTTVYPDLTTAAKVVCLRWCQEHGYCEPFCLVGEWWAYPVNGVMPVKVRDVMDIARTKAQRVRIRYFSIALLPDGSLAPHSHPELDRA
;
A
#
# COMPACT_ATOMS: atom_id res chain seq x y z
N MET A 1 20.15 9.46 7.46
CA MET A 1 18.76 9.68 7.72
C MET A 1 17.89 8.84 6.80
N LEU A 2 16.95 8.21 7.31
CA LEU A 2 16.09 7.39 6.51
C LEU A 2 14.80 8.09 6.23
N ASP A 3 14.51 8.20 4.97
CA ASP A 3 13.25 8.77 4.55
C ASP A 3 12.20 7.68 4.59
N ASN A 4 11.14 7.89 5.34
CA ASN A 4 10.05 6.94 5.42
C ASN A 4 9.09 7.04 4.26
N ASN A 5 9.30 7.97 3.37
CA ASN A 5 8.44 8.11 2.20
C ASN A 5 8.85 7.14 1.13
N ILE A 6 7.85 6.65 0.39
CA ILE A 6 8.12 5.85 -0.78
C ILE A 6 8.78 6.75 -1.82
N ASP A 7 9.90 6.29 -2.35
CA ASP A 7 10.67 7.07 -3.30
C ASP A 7 9.86 7.23 -4.59
N ARG A 8 9.62 8.48 -4.97
CA ARG A 8 8.84 8.78 -6.16
C ARG A 8 9.53 8.41 -7.44
N THR A 9 10.85 8.25 -7.40
CA THR A 9 11.59 7.84 -8.59
C THR A 9 11.61 6.35 -8.77
N THR A 10 11.18 5.59 -7.77
CA THR A 10 11.15 4.15 -7.86
C THR A 10 10.03 3.71 -8.78
N VAL A 11 10.36 2.87 -9.75
CA VAL A 11 9.40 2.30 -10.65
C VAL A 11 9.23 0.84 -10.30
N TYR A 12 8.01 0.45 -10.00
CA TYR A 12 7.72 -0.92 -9.61
C TYR A 12 7.36 -1.76 -10.83
N PRO A 13 7.73 -3.04 -10.84
CA PRO A 13 7.47 -3.87 -12.01
C PRO A 13 6.00 -4.21 -12.19
N ASP A 14 5.23 -4.22 -11.10
CA ASP A 14 3.82 -4.60 -11.18
C ASP A 14 3.06 -4.04 -10.00
N LEU A 15 1.75 -4.17 -10.08
CA LEU A 15 0.85 -3.64 -9.07
C LEU A 15 1.04 -4.34 -7.73
N THR A 16 1.23 -5.63 -7.74
CA THR A 16 1.37 -6.40 -6.50
C THR A 16 2.58 -5.95 -5.70
N THR A 17 3.71 -5.72 -6.38
CA THR A 17 4.91 -5.26 -5.72
C THR A 17 4.70 -3.87 -5.11
N ALA A 18 4.08 -2.97 -5.86
CA ALA A 18 3.80 -1.62 -5.36
C ALA A 18 2.83 -1.67 -4.19
N ALA A 19 1.79 -2.49 -4.28
CA ALA A 19 0.82 -2.62 -3.20
C ALA A 19 1.46 -3.16 -1.93
N LYS A 20 2.39 -4.09 -2.06
CA LYS A 20 3.10 -4.62 -0.89
C LYS A 20 3.87 -3.53 -0.17
N VAL A 21 4.54 -2.66 -0.91
CA VAL A 21 5.30 -1.57 -0.30
C VAL A 21 4.37 -0.61 0.42
N VAL A 22 3.27 -0.24 -0.19
CA VAL A 22 2.30 0.66 0.43
C VAL A 22 1.70 0.02 1.70
N CYS A 23 1.34 -1.24 1.61
CA CYS A 23 0.80 -1.97 2.75
C CYS A 23 1.80 -2.07 3.89
N LEU A 24 3.05 -2.41 3.56
CA LEU A 24 4.10 -2.54 4.57
C LEU A 24 4.33 -1.22 5.30
N ARG A 25 4.34 -0.13 4.58
CA ARG A 25 4.52 1.18 5.19
C ARG A 25 3.38 1.49 6.17
N TRP A 26 2.14 1.24 5.76
CA TRP A 26 1.01 1.44 6.66
C TRP A 26 1.14 0.57 7.91
N CYS A 27 1.55 -0.68 7.73
CA CYS A 27 1.74 -1.60 8.84
C CYS A 27 2.76 -1.07 9.83
N GLN A 28 3.87 -0.56 9.33
CA GLN A 28 4.91 -0.01 10.20
C GLN A 28 4.42 1.19 10.99
N GLU A 29 3.53 1.98 10.40
CA GLU A 29 3.02 3.17 11.07
C GLU A 29 1.91 2.85 12.07
N HIS A 30 1.25 1.72 11.94
CA HIS A 30 0.07 1.40 12.74
C HIS A 30 0.24 0.18 13.62
N GLY A 31 1.46 -0.35 13.73
CA GLY A 31 1.71 -1.45 14.64
C GLY A 31 1.30 -2.82 14.12
N TYR A 32 1.32 -2.98 12.82
CA TYR A 32 1.08 -4.28 12.20
C TYR A 32 2.38 -4.78 11.56
N CYS A 33 2.44 -6.05 11.25
CA CYS A 33 3.64 -6.64 10.66
C CYS A 33 3.30 -7.75 9.69
N GLU A 34 4.28 -8.10 8.90
CA GLU A 34 4.25 -9.24 7.97
C GLU A 34 3.06 -9.20 7.01
N PRO A 35 2.90 -8.12 6.24
CA PRO A 35 1.78 -8.08 5.31
C PRO A 35 1.94 -9.13 4.22
N PHE A 36 0.81 -9.72 3.84
CA PHE A 36 0.79 -10.69 2.75
C PHE A 36 -0.52 -10.57 2.00
N CYS A 37 -0.50 -11.01 0.75
CA CYS A 37 -1.67 -10.98 -0.11
C CYS A 37 -2.19 -12.39 -0.28
N LEU A 38 -3.48 -12.57 -0.02
CA LEU A 38 -4.13 -13.86 -0.19
C LEU A 38 -5.44 -13.63 -0.92
N VAL A 39 -5.57 -14.24 -2.09
CA VAL A 39 -6.77 -14.13 -2.93
C VAL A 39 -7.19 -12.66 -3.13
N GLY A 40 -6.20 -11.84 -3.48
CA GLY A 40 -6.47 -10.43 -3.77
C GLY A 40 -6.70 -9.55 -2.58
N GLU A 41 -6.60 -10.08 -1.36
CA GLU A 41 -6.78 -9.31 -0.14
C GLU A 41 -5.47 -9.20 0.60
N TRP A 42 -5.19 -8.02 1.13
CA TRP A 42 -3.99 -7.81 1.95
C TRP A 42 -4.33 -8.03 3.41
N TRP A 43 -3.47 -8.82 4.08
CA TRP A 43 -3.60 -9.18 5.48
C TRP A 43 -2.35 -8.78 6.20
N ALA A 44 -2.46 -8.57 7.50
CA ALA A 44 -1.29 -8.29 8.33
C ALA A 44 -1.57 -8.78 9.74
N TYR A 45 -0.50 -8.95 10.51
CA TYR A 45 -0.61 -9.42 11.89
C TYR A 45 -0.54 -8.22 12.83
N PRO A 46 -1.49 -8.12 13.77
CA PRO A 46 -1.36 -7.12 14.84
C PRO A 46 -0.14 -7.44 15.68
N VAL A 47 0.43 -6.42 16.30
CA VAL A 47 1.50 -6.65 17.27
C VAL A 47 0.96 -7.56 18.37
N ASN A 48 1.68 -8.61 18.69
CA ASN A 48 1.30 -9.61 19.67
C ASN A 48 0.08 -10.43 19.27
N GLY A 49 -0.37 -10.31 18.05
CA GLY A 49 -1.47 -11.11 17.56
C GLY A 49 -1.00 -12.38 16.89
N VAL A 50 -1.76 -13.44 17.03
CA VAL A 50 -1.44 -14.71 16.38
C VAL A 50 -2.27 -14.94 15.13
N MET A 51 -3.31 -14.14 14.93
CA MET A 51 -4.17 -14.26 13.77
C MET A 51 -4.05 -13.03 12.90
N PRO A 52 -3.95 -13.20 11.59
CA PRO A 52 -3.93 -12.04 10.71
C PRO A 52 -5.30 -11.41 10.59
N VAL A 53 -5.31 -10.12 10.24
CA VAL A 53 -6.54 -9.39 9.97
C VAL A 53 -6.44 -8.78 8.58
N LYS A 54 -7.59 -8.55 7.97
CA LYS A 54 -7.62 -7.87 6.69
C LYS A 54 -7.31 -6.39 6.90
N VAL A 55 -6.36 -5.89 6.14
CA VAL A 55 -5.97 -4.49 6.27
C VAL A 55 -7.17 -3.57 6.02
N ARG A 56 -8.00 -3.89 5.05
CA ARG A 56 -9.17 -3.04 4.75
C ARG A 56 -10.15 -2.93 5.91
N ASP A 57 -10.17 -3.95 6.80
CA ASP A 57 -11.11 -3.94 7.93
C ASP A 57 -10.61 -3.11 9.10
N VAL A 58 -9.31 -2.86 9.16
CA VAL A 58 -8.71 -2.16 10.29
C VAL A 58 -8.17 -0.78 9.93
N MET A 59 -7.98 -0.49 8.65
CA MET A 59 -7.58 0.85 8.26
C MET A 59 -8.78 1.79 8.31
N ASP A 60 -8.53 3.03 8.73
CA ASP A 60 -9.57 4.06 8.73
C ASP A 60 -9.53 4.75 7.39
N ILE A 61 -10.44 4.38 6.50
CA ILE A 61 -10.38 4.88 5.13
C ILE A 61 -10.58 6.40 5.07
N ALA A 62 -11.30 6.96 6.04
CA ALA A 62 -11.53 8.39 6.05
C ALA A 62 -10.26 9.18 6.38
N ARG A 63 -9.32 8.55 7.08
CA ARG A 63 -8.08 9.21 7.50
C ARG A 63 -6.86 8.69 6.77
N THR A 64 -7.02 7.61 6.03
CA THR A 64 -5.90 6.97 5.37
C THR A 64 -5.59 7.70 4.07
N LYS A 65 -4.33 8.10 3.93
CA LYS A 65 -3.89 8.76 2.71
C LYS A 65 -3.37 7.74 1.73
N ALA A 66 -3.79 7.88 0.48
CA ALA A 66 -3.27 7.05 -0.57
C ALA A 66 -1.82 7.42 -0.87
N GLN A 67 -1.05 6.44 -1.27
CA GLN A 67 0.34 6.63 -1.69
C GLN A 67 0.40 6.57 -3.20
N ARG A 68 1.00 7.60 -3.81
CA ARG A 68 1.17 7.60 -5.25
C ARG A 68 2.43 6.81 -5.59
N VAL A 69 2.27 5.85 -6.48
CA VAL A 69 3.37 4.99 -6.90
C VAL A 69 3.43 4.94 -8.41
N ARG A 70 4.62 4.64 -8.93
CA ARG A 70 4.83 4.51 -10.37
C ARG A 70 5.01 3.04 -10.70
N ILE A 71 4.19 2.55 -11.63
CA ILE A 71 4.27 1.18 -12.09
C ILE A 71 4.49 1.25 -13.59
N ARG A 72 5.74 1.00 -14.01
CA ARG A 72 6.15 1.11 -15.41
C ARG A 72 5.82 2.50 -15.94
N TYR A 73 4.78 2.61 -16.77
CA TYR A 73 4.41 3.87 -17.41
C TYR A 73 3.25 4.57 -16.72
N PHE A 74 2.77 4.01 -15.61
CA PHE A 74 1.58 4.52 -14.93
C PHE A 74 1.93 5.05 -13.56
N SER A 75 1.17 6.08 -13.17
CA SER A 75 1.22 6.59 -11.83
C SER A 75 -0.18 6.44 -11.24
N ILE A 76 -0.30 5.78 -10.11
CA ILE A 76 -1.59 5.55 -9.47
C ILE A 76 -1.47 5.79 -7.97
N ALA A 77 -2.60 6.03 -7.34
CA ALA A 77 -2.67 6.21 -5.90
C ALA A 77 -3.29 4.96 -5.28
N LEU A 78 -2.55 4.34 -4.38
CA LEU A 78 -2.95 3.09 -3.73
C LEU A 78 -3.23 3.30 -2.26
N LEU A 79 -4.25 2.63 -1.77
CA LEU A 79 -4.53 2.52 -0.35
C LEU A 79 -3.78 1.32 0.22
N PRO A 80 -3.60 1.27 1.55
CA PRO A 80 -2.83 0.18 2.17
C PRO A 80 -3.40 -1.20 1.93
N ASP A 81 -4.68 -1.32 1.63
CA ASP A 81 -5.30 -2.61 1.33
C ASP A 81 -5.13 -3.03 -0.13
N GLY A 82 -4.37 -2.25 -0.91
CA GLY A 82 -4.10 -2.56 -2.29
C GLY A 82 -5.12 -2.02 -3.27
N SER A 83 -6.18 -1.38 -2.78
CA SER A 83 -7.19 -0.82 -3.68
C SER A 83 -6.78 0.56 -4.16
N LEU A 84 -7.39 0.99 -5.24
CA LEU A 84 -7.17 2.35 -5.75
C LEU A 84 -7.93 3.34 -4.88
N ALA A 85 -7.32 4.50 -4.67
CA ALA A 85 -7.98 5.54 -3.90
C ALA A 85 -9.25 5.98 -4.61
N PRO A 86 -10.31 6.36 -3.84
CA PRO A 86 -11.51 6.91 -4.46
C PRO A 86 -11.11 8.12 -5.31
N HIS A 87 -11.76 8.26 -6.45
CA HIS A 87 -11.49 9.34 -7.41
C HIS A 87 -10.12 9.26 -8.06
N SER A 88 -9.40 8.19 -7.83
CA SER A 88 -8.10 7.97 -8.47
C SER A 88 -8.28 7.08 -9.69
N HIS A 89 -7.50 7.36 -10.70
CA HIS A 89 -7.43 6.50 -11.86
C HIS A 89 -6.01 6.54 -12.38
N PRO A 90 -5.59 5.49 -13.09
CA PRO A 90 -4.24 5.44 -13.61
C PRO A 90 -3.98 6.57 -14.59
N GLU A 91 -2.77 7.11 -14.52
CA GLU A 91 -2.35 8.16 -15.43
C GLU A 91 -1.04 7.73 -16.07
N LEU A 92 -0.92 8.00 -17.35
CA LEU A 92 0.34 7.78 -18.02
C LEU A 92 1.35 8.79 -17.49
N ASP A 93 2.55 8.30 -17.23
CA ASP A 93 3.61 9.14 -16.75
C ASP A 93 4.21 9.90 -17.94
N ARG A 94 4.12 11.21 -17.88
CA ARG A 94 4.71 12.07 -18.92
C ARG A 94 6.01 12.63 -18.38
N ALA A 95 7.04 12.28 -19.03
CA ALA A 95 8.36 12.76 -18.63
C ALA A 95 8.48 14.25 -18.84
#